data_cf1b0dcba854c1efe86766f7ef27e571
#
_entry.id   cf1b0dcba854c1efe86766f7ef27e571
#
_cell.length_a   1.000
_cell.length_b   1.000
_cell.length_c   1.000
_cell.angle_alpha   90.00
_cell.angle_beta   90.00
_cell.angle_gamma   90.00
#
_symmetry.space_group_name_H-M   'P 1'
#
loop_
_entity.id
_entity.type
_entity.pdbx_description
1 polymer ?
#
loop_
_entity_poly.entity_id
_entity_poly.type
_entity_poly.pdbx_seq_one_letter_code
_entity_poly.pdbx_strand_id
1 'polypeptide(L)'
;IEAYDIANLGRNIVAGSLVGFIEGKPEKSAYRQFKVATRIGGDPSGIKEILLRRLAHREWVYPQLILIDGGQAQTAFAFQALKKFGLVGKVALLGFAKRSQTILIPVVVKNEIAGWKRFPYLAASPAYQLLRQAQDEAHRFAQRYYKKIHQKITFPAFGPKRKSKGRN
;
A
#
# COMPACT_ATOMS: atom_id res chain seq x y z
N ILE A 1 -10.87 4.60 -6.61
CA ILE A 1 -9.40 4.45 -6.60
C ILE A 1 -8.97 4.01 -5.21
N GLU A 2 -8.04 3.08 -5.12
CA GLU A 2 -7.32 2.79 -3.88
C GLU A 2 -5.84 3.10 -4.07
N ALA A 3 -5.27 3.94 -3.21
CA ALA A 3 -3.85 4.26 -3.22
C ALA A 3 -3.14 3.68 -1.99
N TYR A 4 -1.97 3.09 -2.23
CA TYR A 4 -1.17 2.38 -1.24
C TYR A 4 0.18 3.05 -1.05
N ASP A 5 0.53 3.33 0.20
CA ASP A 5 1.88 3.69 0.61
C ASP A 5 2.43 2.62 1.57
N ILE A 6 3.67 2.21 1.34
CA ILE A 6 4.30 1.07 2.03
C ILE A 6 5.67 1.48 2.51
N ALA A 7 5.91 1.29 3.80
CA ALA A 7 7.22 1.52 4.41
C ALA A 7 7.73 0.28 5.15
N ASN A 8 9.03 0.09 5.08
CA ASN A 8 9.73 -0.87 5.90
C ASN A 8 10.03 -0.26 7.27
N LEU A 9 9.60 -0.95 8.33
CA LEU A 9 9.82 -0.57 9.72
C LEU A 9 10.82 -1.54 10.36
N GLY A 10 12.12 -1.27 10.19
CA GLY A 10 13.16 -2.16 10.66
C GLY A 10 13.37 -3.39 9.76
N ARG A 11 13.97 -4.46 10.31
CA ARG A 11 14.42 -5.60 9.49
C ARG A 11 13.29 -6.48 8.96
N ASN A 12 12.18 -6.62 9.71
CA ASN A 12 11.20 -7.68 9.43
C ASN A 12 9.75 -7.21 9.49
N ILE A 13 9.48 -5.91 9.40
CA ILE A 13 8.12 -5.35 9.47
C ILE A 13 7.90 -4.41 8.30
N VAL A 14 6.83 -4.65 7.59
CA VAL A 14 6.26 -3.73 6.60
C VAL A 14 4.97 -3.15 7.15
N ALA A 15 4.86 -1.84 7.13
CA ALA A 15 3.60 -1.15 7.37
C ALA A 15 3.06 -0.63 6.04
N GLY A 16 1.79 -0.89 5.79
CA GLY A 16 1.08 -0.37 4.63
C GLY A 16 -0.11 0.45 5.05
N SER A 17 -0.42 1.46 4.27
CA SER A 17 -1.66 2.21 4.37
C SER A 17 -2.39 2.17 3.04
N LEU A 18 -3.72 2.14 3.13
CA LEU A 18 -4.64 2.25 2.01
C LEU A 18 -5.52 3.46 2.25
N VAL A 19 -5.66 4.29 1.24
CA VAL A 19 -6.68 5.34 1.17
C VAL A 19 -7.58 5.11 -0.02
N GLY A 20 -8.89 5.33 0.18
CA GLY A 20 -9.90 5.23 -0.86
C GLY A 20 -10.31 6.59 -1.41
N PHE A 21 -10.60 6.65 -2.70
CA PHE A 21 -11.18 7.80 -3.38
C PHE A 21 -12.41 7.37 -4.17
N ILE A 22 -13.51 8.07 -4.00
CA ILE A 22 -14.76 7.90 -4.75
C ILE A 22 -15.04 9.22 -5.48
N GLU A 23 -15.28 9.15 -6.78
CA GLU A 23 -15.56 10.33 -7.62
C GLU A 23 -14.53 11.46 -7.46
N GLY A 24 -13.25 11.06 -7.34
CA GLY A 24 -12.13 12.00 -7.20
C GLY A 24 -11.96 12.60 -5.80
N LYS A 25 -12.75 12.18 -4.81
CA LYS A 25 -12.69 12.70 -3.43
C LYS A 25 -12.25 11.62 -2.44
N PRO A 26 -11.50 12.00 -1.39
CA PRO A 26 -11.10 11.06 -0.33
C PRO A 26 -12.31 10.48 0.40
N GLU A 27 -12.41 9.13 0.46
CA GLU A 27 -13.42 8.40 1.22
C GLU A 27 -12.76 7.77 2.47
N LYS A 28 -12.86 8.47 3.59
CA LYS A 28 -12.15 8.10 4.83
C LYS A 28 -12.63 6.77 5.43
N SER A 29 -13.87 6.37 5.19
CA SER A 29 -14.41 5.09 5.65
C SER A 29 -13.71 3.90 5.01
N ALA A 30 -13.08 4.10 3.84
CA ALA A 30 -12.30 3.09 3.12
C ALA A 30 -10.82 3.01 3.56
N TYR A 31 -10.36 3.89 4.48
CA TYR A 31 -8.95 3.91 4.89
C TYR A 31 -8.61 2.71 5.77
N ARG A 32 -7.48 2.06 5.48
CA ARG A 32 -7.00 0.89 6.23
C ARG A 32 -5.51 0.97 6.48
N GLN A 33 -5.08 0.34 7.57
CA GLN A 33 -3.69 0.20 7.97
C GLN A 33 -3.35 -1.28 8.09
N PHE A 34 -2.19 -1.67 7.56
CA PHE A 34 -1.72 -3.04 7.56
C PHE A 34 -0.35 -3.12 8.23
N LYS A 35 -0.16 -4.17 9.01
CA LYS A 35 1.14 -4.57 9.51
C LYS A 35 1.43 -5.98 9.02
N VAL A 36 2.55 -6.15 8.34
CA VAL A 36 2.99 -7.41 7.77
C VAL A 36 4.36 -7.74 8.33
N ALA A 37 4.55 -8.95 8.80
CA ALA A 37 5.87 -9.48 9.11
C ALA A 37 6.52 -9.95 7.80
N THR A 38 7.74 -9.48 7.53
CA THR A 38 8.51 -9.91 6.36
C THR A 38 9.73 -10.71 6.80
N ARG A 39 10.17 -11.66 5.97
CA ARG A 39 11.38 -12.47 6.27
C ARG A 39 12.68 -11.68 6.07
N ILE A 40 12.65 -10.70 5.16
CA ILE A 40 13.82 -9.89 4.78
C ILE A 40 13.40 -8.43 4.78
N GLY A 41 14.16 -7.57 5.48
CA GLY A 41 13.95 -6.12 5.46
C GLY A 41 14.15 -5.57 4.05
N GLY A 42 13.27 -4.64 3.65
CA GLY A 42 13.31 -4.04 2.30
C GLY A 42 12.65 -4.86 1.21
N ASP A 43 12.08 -6.02 1.53
CA ASP A 43 11.41 -6.89 0.56
C ASP A 43 10.13 -6.22 0.02
N PRO A 44 10.07 -5.96 -1.30
CA PRO A 44 8.88 -5.40 -1.94
C PRO A 44 7.66 -6.34 -1.92
N SER A 45 7.83 -7.62 -1.54
CA SER A 45 6.74 -8.61 -1.49
C SER A 45 5.65 -8.29 -0.45
N GLY A 46 5.95 -7.45 0.53
CA GLY A 46 4.98 -7.01 1.54
C GLY A 46 3.70 -6.41 0.95
N ILE A 47 3.79 -5.73 -0.22
CA ILE A 47 2.62 -5.21 -0.93
C ILE A 47 1.69 -6.32 -1.39
N LYS A 48 2.24 -7.45 -1.83
CA LYS A 48 1.44 -8.60 -2.27
C LYS A 48 0.57 -9.11 -1.12
N GLU A 49 1.14 -9.26 0.07
CA GLU A 49 0.39 -9.75 1.24
C GLU A 49 -0.71 -8.75 1.64
N ILE A 50 -0.41 -7.45 1.64
CA ILE A 50 -1.39 -6.40 1.94
C ILE A 50 -2.56 -6.49 0.97
N LEU A 51 -2.28 -6.58 -0.34
CA LEU A 51 -3.31 -6.70 -1.36
C LEU A 51 -4.07 -8.03 -1.27
N LEU A 52 -3.40 -9.14 -0.97
CA LEU A 52 -4.09 -10.42 -0.76
C LEU A 52 -5.09 -10.33 0.38
N ARG A 53 -4.72 -9.70 1.50
CA ARG A 53 -5.64 -9.46 2.62
C ARG A 53 -6.80 -8.56 2.22
N ARG A 54 -6.52 -7.44 1.53
CA ARG A 54 -7.57 -6.50 1.07
C ARG A 54 -8.53 -7.16 0.09
N LEU A 55 -8.03 -7.86 -0.89
CA LEU A 55 -8.84 -8.46 -1.95
C LEU A 55 -9.61 -9.71 -1.48
N ALA A 56 -9.24 -10.30 -0.35
CA ALA A 56 -9.99 -11.38 0.29
C ALA A 56 -11.31 -10.89 0.91
N HIS A 57 -11.43 -9.59 1.24
CA HIS A 57 -12.65 -8.96 1.71
C HIS A 57 -13.62 -8.73 0.55
N ARG A 58 -14.34 -9.75 0.18
CA ARG A 58 -15.31 -9.71 -0.94
C ARG A 58 -16.51 -8.81 -0.68
N GLU A 59 -16.81 -8.53 0.57
CA GLU A 59 -17.84 -7.60 1.03
C GLU A 59 -17.46 -6.13 0.79
N TRP A 60 -16.18 -5.84 0.52
CA TRP A 60 -15.74 -4.51 0.14
C TRP A 60 -15.69 -4.40 -1.39
N VAL A 61 -16.33 -3.37 -1.92
CA VAL A 61 -16.32 -3.10 -3.36
C VAL A 61 -14.88 -3.03 -3.87
N TYR A 62 -14.58 -3.79 -4.94
CA TYR A 62 -13.26 -3.72 -5.57
C TYR A 62 -13.04 -2.37 -6.24
N PRO A 63 -11.84 -1.79 -6.13
CA PRO A 63 -11.55 -0.52 -6.81
C PRO A 63 -11.46 -0.73 -8.31
N GLN A 64 -11.73 0.33 -9.07
CA GLN A 64 -11.45 0.35 -10.52
C GLN A 64 -9.96 0.55 -10.80
N LEU A 65 -9.24 1.18 -9.87
CA LEU A 65 -7.81 1.48 -9.99
C LEU A 65 -7.10 1.27 -8.66
N ILE A 66 -5.98 0.55 -8.70
CA ILE A 66 -4.99 0.45 -7.63
C ILE A 66 -3.76 1.26 -8.02
N LEU A 67 -3.38 2.20 -7.15
CA LEU A 67 -2.18 3.02 -7.26
C LEU A 67 -1.17 2.59 -6.19
N ILE A 68 0.01 2.17 -6.62
CA ILE A 68 1.12 1.78 -5.74
C ILE A 68 2.14 2.92 -5.70
N ASP A 69 2.43 3.46 -4.51
CA ASP A 69 3.57 4.37 -4.32
C ASP A 69 4.87 3.55 -4.36
N GLY A 70 5.33 3.27 -5.58
CA GLY A 70 6.48 2.40 -5.79
C GLY A 70 6.83 2.16 -7.24
N GLY A 71 8.00 1.54 -7.43
CA GLY A 71 8.54 1.19 -8.74
C GLY A 71 8.03 -0.15 -9.28
N GLN A 72 8.69 -0.64 -10.33
CA GLN A 72 8.33 -1.86 -11.04
C GLN A 72 8.21 -3.09 -10.13
N ALA A 73 9.14 -3.28 -9.20
CA ALA A 73 9.14 -4.44 -8.32
C ALA A 73 7.88 -4.50 -7.45
N GLN A 74 7.53 -3.39 -6.79
CA GLN A 74 6.33 -3.33 -5.95
C GLN A 74 5.06 -3.48 -6.79
N THR A 75 4.99 -2.85 -7.96
CA THR A 75 3.86 -2.97 -8.87
C THR A 75 3.72 -4.40 -9.42
N ALA A 76 4.81 -5.11 -9.68
CA ALA A 76 4.79 -6.51 -10.10
C ALA A 76 4.25 -7.44 -9.00
N PHE A 77 4.61 -7.20 -7.73
CA PHE A 77 4.02 -7.94 -6.60
C PHE A 77 2.54 -7.64 -6.41
N ALA A 78 2.12 -6.38 -6.63
CA ALA A 78 0.71 -6.01 -6.63
C ALA A 78 -0.07 -6.74 -7.75
N PHE A 79 0.51 -6.83 -8.94
CA PHE A 79 -0.05 -7.59 -10.05
C PHE A 79 -0.27 -9.07 -9.71
N GLN A 80 0.68 -9.72 -9.01
CA GLN A 80 0.52 -11.10 -8.59
C GLN A 80 -0.69 -11.30 -7.65
N ALA A 81 -1.00 -10.32 -6.80
CA ALA A 81 -2.20 -10.36 -5.97
C ALA A 81 -3.47 -10.25 -6.83
N LEU A 82 -3.52 -9.33 -7.79
CA LEU A 82 -4.65 -9.23 -8.72
C LEU A 82 -4.84 -10.52 -9.52
N LYS A 83 -3.75 -11.12 -9.99
CA LYS A 83 -3.78 -12.40 -10.72
C LYS A 83 -4.40 -13.51 -9.89
N LYS A 84 -4.03 -13.63 -8.61
CA LYS A 84 -4.58 -14.65 -7.70
C LYS A 84 -6.09 -14.55 -7.53
N PHE A 85 -6.65 -13.34 -7.59
CA PHE A 85 -8.11 -13.11 -7.45
C PHE A 85 -8.86 -13.03 -8.79
N GLY A 86 -8.19 -13.26 -9.93
CA GLY A 86 -8.81 -13.16 -11.25
C GLY A 86 -9.26 -11.73 -11.61
N LEU A 87 -8.55 -10.73 -11.09
CA LEU A 87 -8.86 -9.31 -11.26
C LEU A 87 -7.99 -8.61 -12.31
N VAL A 88 -7.08 -9.33 -12.95
CA VAL A 88 -6.28 -8.81 -14.08
C VAL A 88 -7.22 -8.42 -15.22
N GLY A 89 -7.05 -7.21 -15.74
CA GLY A 89 -7.93 -6.63 -16.75
C GLY A 89 -9.27 -6.07 -16.23
N LYS A 90 -9.65 -6.39 -14.98
CA LYS A 90 -10.84 -5.83 -14.32
C LYS A 90 -10.52 -4.64 -13.41
N VAL A 91 -9.35 -4.67 -12.80
CA VAL A 91 -8.82 -3.59 -11.95
C VAL A 91 -7.56 -3.05 -12.61
N ALA A 92 -7.54 -1.76 -12.88
CA ALA A 92 -6.35 -1.09 -13.40
C ALA A 92 -5.26 -1.03 -12.30
N LEU A 93 -3.99 -1.16 -12.70
CA LEU A 93 -2.85 -1.12 -11.79
C LEU A 93 -1.82 -0.10 -12.30
N LEU A 94 -1.45 0.83 -11.42
CA LEU A 94 -0.42 1.83 -11.67
C LEU A 94 0.65 1.80 -10.59
N GLY A 95 1.90 1.97 -11.00
CA GLY A 95 3.01 2.31 -10.10
C GLY A 95 3.35 3.79 -10.23
N PHE A 96 3.64 4.43 -9.09
CA PHE A 96 4.05 5.83 -9.03
C PHE A 96 5.52 5.90 -8.57
N ALA A 97 6.43 5.94 -9.54
CA ALA A 97 7.87 5.88 -9.29
C ALA A 97 8.45 7.28 -9.07
N LYS A 98 8.56 7.71 -7.81
CA LYS A 98 9.02 9.06 -7.44
C LYS A 98 10.40 9.40 -7.98
N ARG A 99 11.37 8.48 -7.88
CA ARG A 99 12.76 8.74 -8.30
C ARG A 99 12.90 9.05 -9.78
N SER A 100 12.14 8.34 -10.62
CA SER A 100 12.13 8.53 -12.08
C SER A 100 11.06 9.50 -12.55
N GLN A 101 10.26 10.05 -11.65
CA GLN A 101 9.10 10.89 -11.96
C GLN A 101 8.22 10.28 -13.05
N THR A 102 7.86 9.01 -12.87
CA THR A 102 7.21 8.20 -13.91
C THR A 102 6.03 7.42 -13.35
N ILE A 103 4.94 7.44 -14.09
CA ILE A 103 3.81 6.51 -13.90
C ILE A 103 4.13 5.24 -14.68
N LEU A 104 4.02 4.10 -14.02
CA LEU A 104 4.28 2.77 -14.58
C LEU A 104 2.96 2.04 -14.77
N ILE A 105 2.73 1.53 -15.98
CA ILE A 105 1.58 0.69 -16.31
C ILE A 105 2.09 -0.66 -16.82
N PRO A 106 1.72 -1.79 -16.19
CA PRO A 106 2.10 -3.09 -16.70
C PRO A 106 1.41 -3.37 -18.04
N VAL A 107 2.17 -3.81 -19.03
CA VAL A 107 1.66 -4.35 -20.29
C VAL A 107 1.40 -5.82 -20.07
N VAL A 108 0.14 -6.25 -20.18
CA VAL A 108 -0.27 -7.61 -19.84
C VAL A 108 -0.57 -8.39 -21.11
N VAL A 109 0.06 -9.56 -21.27
CA VAL A 109 -0.18 -10.51 -22.35
C VAL A 109 -0.36 -11.89 -21.73
N LYS A 110 -1.39 -12.63 -22.11
CA LYS A 110 -1.69 -13.97 -21.57
C LYS A 110 -1.67 -14.03 -20.03
N ASN A 111 -2.21 -13.00 -19.38
CA ASN A 111 -2.29 -12.88 -17.92
C ASN A 111 -0.91 -12.79 -17.20
N GLU A 112 0.13 -12.34 -17.92
CA GLU A 112 1.47 -12.08 -17.40
C GLU A 112 1.95 -10.68 -17.79
N ILE A 113 2.86 -10.09 -17.00
CA ILE A 113 3.50 -8.83 -17.36
C ILE A 113 4.52 -9.11 -18.47
N ALA A 114 4.23 -8.64 -19.68
CA ALA A 114 5.13 -8.73 -20.83
C ALA A 114 6.07 -7.49 -20.94
N GLY A 115 5.73 -6.40 -20.27
CA GLY A 115 6.52 -5.18 -20.32
C GLY A 115 5.89 -4.04 -19.50
N TRP A 116 6.40 -2.83 -19.70
CA TRP A 116 5.97 -1.65 -18.97
C TRP A 116 5.83 -0.45 -19.90
N LYS A 117 4.68 0.22 -19.84
CA LYS A 117 4.54 1.58 -20.35
C LYS A 117 4.95 2.55 -19.27
N ARG A 118 5.69 3.59 -19.68
CA ARG A 118 6.17 4.66 -18.78
C ARG A 118 5.67 5.99 -19.29
N PHE A 119 5.06 6.76 -18.40
CA PHE A 119 4.56 8.09 -18.70
C PHE A 119 5.22 9.09 -17.75
N PRO A 120 5.77 10.19 -18.26
CA PRO A 120 6.32 11.22 -17.39
C PRO A 120 5.21 11.90 -16.59
N TYR A 121 5.57 12.53 -15.50
CA TYR A 121 4.65 13.36 -14.74
C TYR A 121 4.26 14.60 -15.54
N LEU A 122 2.99 14.72 -15.88
CA LEU A 122 2.42 15.87 -16.56
C LEU A 122 1.61 16.70 -15.56
N ALA A 123 2.25 17.70 -14.95
CA ALA A 123 1.66 18.48 -13.85
C ALA A 123 0.34 19.18 -14.24
N ALA A 124 0.16 19.55 -15.50
CA ALA A 124 -1.05 20.17 -16.00
C ALA A 124 -2.20 19.17 -16.26
N SER A 125 -1.94 17.86 -16.25
CA SER A 125 -2.96 16.84 -16.49
C SER A 125 -3.88 16.66 -15.27
N PRO A 126 -5.21 16.82 -15.40
CA PRO A 126 -6.15 16.56 -14.29
C PRO A 126 -6.05 15.13 -13.75
N ALA A 127 -5.81 14.15 -14.62
CA ALA A 127 -5.62 12.75 -14.22
C ALA A 127 -4.37 12.60 -13.32
N TYR A 128 -3.26 13.23 -13.71
CA TYR A 128 -2.05 13.24 -12.90
C TYR A 128 -2.26 13.92 -11.54
N GLN A 129 -2.96 15.06 -11.51
CA GLN A 129 -3.27 15.78 -10.28
C GLN A 129 -4.08 14.91 -9.31
N LEU A 130 -5.08 14.16 -9.81
CA LEU A 130 -5.86 13.23 -9.00
C LEU A 130 -4.99 12.09 -8.45
N LEU A 131 -4.15 11.48 -9.29
CA LEU A 131 -3.24 10.40 -8.85
C LEU A 131 -2.25 10.91 -7.79
N ARG A 132 -1.70 12.11 -7.98
CA ARG A 132 -0.82 12.75 -7.01
C ARG A 132 -1.54 13.04 -5.70
N GLN A 133 -2.76 13.58 -5.75
CA GLN A 133 -3.56 13.81 -4.55
C GLN A 133 -3.82 12.50 -3.79
N ALA A 134 -4.13 11.42 -4.49
CA ALA A 134 -4.34 10.12 -3.86
C ALA A 134 -3.06 9.58 -3.22
N GLN A 135 -1.91 9.75 -3.87
CA GLN A 135 -0.60 9.37 -3.35
C GLN A 135 -0.21 10.20 -2.11
N ASP A 136 -0.34 11.55 -2.19
CA ASP A 136 -0.01 12.44 -1.09
C ASP A 136 -0.88 12.13 0.14
N GLU A 137 -2.16 11.81 -0.06
CA GLU A 137 -3.06 11.42 1.01
C GLU A 137 -2.68 10.05 1.63
N ALA A 138 -2.31 9.06 0.80
CA ALA A 138 -1.82 7.77 1.29
C ALA A 138 -0.55 7.97 2.14
N HIS A 139 0.39 8.78 1.67
CA HIS A 139 1.59 9.13 2.41
C HIS A 139 1.30 9.86 3.72
N ARG A 140 0.42 10.86 3.69
CA ARG A 140 -0.03 11.60 4.89
C ARG A 140 -0.64 10.67 5.94
N PHE A 141 -1.50 9.74 5.50
CA PHE A 141 -2.15 8.78 6.38
C PHE A 141 -1.15 7.76 6.95
N ALA A 142 -0.21 7.30 6.14
CA ALA A 142 0.85 6.39 6.52
C ALA A 142 1.77 6.97 7.60
N GLN A 143 2.19 8.23 7.48
CA GLN A 143 3.13 8.86 8.42
C GLN A 143 2.65 8.78 9.88
N ARG A 144 1.36 8.99 10.14
CA ARG A 144 0.77 8.87 11.48
C ARG A 144 0.88 7.45 12.02
N TYR A 145 0.65 6.47 11.15
CA TYR A 145 0.72 5.06 11.51
C TYR A 145 2.15 4.62 11.77
N TYR A 146 3.10 5.03 10.95
CA TYR A 146 4.52 4.72 11.11
C TYR A 146 5.07 5.26 12.42
N LYS A 147 4.77 6.51 12.76
CA LYS A 147 5.14 7.11 14.06
C LYS A 147 4.59 6.29 15.22
N LYS A 148 3.32 5.89 15.18
CA LYS A 148 2.68 5.08 16.22
C LYS A 148 3.32 3.70 16.40
N ILE A 149 3.64 3.02 15.30
CA ILE A 149 4.32 1.71 15.35
C ILE A 149 5.75 1.88 15.87
N HIS A 150 6.49 2.86 15.36
CA HIS A 150 7.87 3.12 15.76
C HIS A 150 7.96 3.40 17.25
N GLN A 151 7.08 4.24 17.80
CA GLN A 151 7.02 4.51 19.24
C GLN A 151 6.79 3.23 20.06
N LYS A 152 5.88 2.34 19.61
CA LYS A 152 5.61 1.07 20.29
C LYS A 152 6.79 0.08 20.26
N ILE A 153 7.59 0.13 19.18
CA ILE A 153 8.78 -0.72 19.04
C ILE A 153 9.94 -0.17 19.88
N THR A 154 10.11 1.15 19.88
CA THR A 154 11.23 1.81 20.59
C THR A 154 10.98 1.95 22.09
N PHE A 155 9.73 2.14 22.49
CA PHE A 155 9.31 2.24 23.89
C PHE A 155 8.18 1.25 24.15
N PRO A 156 8.50 -0.05 24.36
CA PRO A 156 7.49 -1.00 24.81
C PRO A 156 6.96 -0.52 26.16
N ALA A 157 5.65 -0.33 26.25
CA ALA A 157 5.02 0.07 27.51
C ALA A 157 5.44 -0.94 28.60
N PHE A 158 6.06 -0.45 29.66
CA PHE A 158 6.29 -1.25 30.85
C PHE A 158 4.95 -1.81 31.30
N GLY A 159 4.82 -3.14 31.29
CA GLY A 159 3.64 -3.82 31.76
C GLY A 159 3.30 -3.42 33.20
N PRO A 160 2.03 -3.52 33.62
CA PRO A 160 1.62 -3.13 34.96
C PRO A 160 2.46 -3.88 35.99
N LYS A 161 3.07 -3.14 36.92
CA LYS A 161 3.81 -3.73 38.09
C LYS A 161 2.88 -4.75 38.75
N ARG A 162 3.27 -6.02 38.72
CA ARG A 162 2.62 -7.06 39.54
C ARG A 162 2.65 -6.56 40.96
N LYS A 163 1.48 -6.23 41.53
CA LYS A 163 1.35 -6.01 42.97
C LYS A 163 1.79 -7.31 43.65
N SER A 164 2.90 -7.27 44.37
CA SER A 164 3.30 -8.33 45.29
C SER A 164 2.20 -8.45 46.33
N LYS A 165 1.47 -9.57 46.32
CA LYS A 165 0.63 -9.94 47.47
C LYS A 165 1.59 -10.19 48.65
N GLY A 166 1.56 -9.28 49.63
CA GLY A 166 2.16 -9.52 50.90
C GLY A 166 1.54 -10.79 51.53
N ARG A 167 2.37 -11.70 51.92
CA ARG A 167 2.00 -12.79 52.83
C ARG A 167 1.91 -12.19 54.24
N ASN A 168 0.76 -12.28 54.84
CA ASN A 168 0.58 -12.41 56.27
C ASN A 168 0.42 -13.88 56.58
#